data_b7f9e5fb023bbc4c224568a47a944355
#
_entry.id   b7f9e5fb023bbc4c224568a47a944355
#
_cell.length_a   1.000
_cell.length_b   1.000
_cell.length_c   1.000
_cell.angle_alpha   90.00
_cell.angle_beta   90.00
_cell.angle_gamma   90.00
#
_symmetry.space_group_name_H-M   'P 1'
#
loop_
_entity.id
_entity.type
_entity.pdbx_description
1 polymer ?
#
loop_
_entity_poly.entity_id
_entity_poly.type
_entity_poly.pdbx_seq_one_letter_code
_entity_poly.pdbx_strand_id
1 'polypeptide(L)'
;ITSNVAEAMTTPYVTPGGKAMHYAYSLRIWLTKRKAKAAFIMDDNGFRVGSEVKVTLKKSRFGTEGRQCTFKILWGGDVGIQDEESWFEAVKGSDNVKQAGAWYNLLYEDGTSEKFQASKWKEKLQSDKFRARVLQIMDDEIIMRFEKKEGKADDFYDIDTEE
;
A
#
# COMPACT_ATOMS: atom_id res chain seq x y z
N ILE A 1 -27.96 -0.43 33.47
CA ILE A 1 -26.99 0.18 32.56
C ILE A 1 -26.54 -0.93 31.63
N THR A 2 -27.29 -1.18 30.60
CA THR A 2 -26.89 -2.08 29.52
C THR A 2 -26.04 -1.27 28.53
N SER A 3 -24.73 -1.27 28.74
CA SER A 3 -23.80 -0.82 27.71
C SER A 3 -23.88 -1.80 26.54
N ASN A 4 -24.44 -1.36 25.44
CA ASN A 4 -24.50 -2.13 24.20
C ASN A 4 -23.06 -2.46 23.75
N VAL A 5 -22.68 -3.72 23.88
CA VAL A 5 -21.38 -4.24 23.40
C VAL A 5 -21.21 -3.97 21.91
N ALA A 6 -22.30 -3.88 21.14
CA ALA A 6 -22.31 -3.51 19.73
C ALA A 6 -21.84 -2.06 19.48
N GLU A 7 -22.20 -1.10 20.35
CA GLU A 7 -21.73 0.28 20.24
C GLU A 7 -20.22 0.43 20.56
N ALA A 8 -19.71 -0.37 21.48
CA ALA A 8 -18.26 -0.38 21.78
C ALA A 8 -17.42 -0.90 20.61
N MET A 9 -17.98 -1.74 19.73
CA MET A 9 -17.30 -2.22 18.51
C MET A 9 -17.29 -1.19 17.37
N THR A 10 -18.18 -0.22 17.40
CA THR A 10 -18.30 0.83 16.37
C THR A 10 -17.71 2.17 16.78
N THR A 11 -17.16 2.29 18.00
CA THR A 11 -16.55 3.53 18.45
C THR A 11 -15.37 3.90 17.53
N PRO A 12 -15.49 4.96 16.73
CA PRO A 12 -14.39 5.34 15.86
C PRO A 12 -13.20 5.72 16.73
N TYR A 13 -12.02 5.22 16.38
CA TYR A 13 -10.78 5.64 17.04
C TYR A 13 -10.66 7.17 16.96
N VAL A 14 -10.65 7.82 18.11
CA VAL A 14 -10.52 9.28 18.20
C VAL A 14 -9.08 9.61 18.54
N THR A 15 -8.51 10.56 17.82
CA THR A 15 -7.17 11.06 18.12
C THR A 15 -7.24 11.93 19.38
N PRO A 16 -6.41 11.69 20.42
CA PRO A 16 -6.34 12.59 21.56
C PRO A 16 -5.94 14.00 21.11
N GLY A 17 -6.49 15.04 21.77
CA GLY A 17 -6.22 16.45 21.42
C GLY A 17 -7.43 17.20 20.82
N GLY A 18 -8.59 16.57 20.75
CA GLY A 18 -9.85 17.20 20.35
C GLY A 18 -9.94 17.59 18.86
N LYS A 19 -10.96 18.39 18.54
CA LYS A 19 -11.25 18.79 17.15
C LYS A 19 -10.17 19.67 16.51
N ALA A 20 -9.44 20.43 17.30
CA ALA A 20 -8.39 21.35 16.81
C ALA A 20 -7.29 20.58 16.04
N MET A 21 -6.85 19.44 16.57
CA MET A 21 -5.87 18.58 15.90
C MET A 21 -6.36 18.08 14.55
N HIS A 22 -7.67 17.82 14.44
CA HIS A 22 -8.27 17.35 13.21
C HIS A 22 -8.14 18.37 12.06
N TYR A 23 -8.14 19.65 12.38
CA TYR A 23 -7.96 20.72 11.39
C TYR A 23 -6.49 21.05 11.11
N ALA A 24 -5.60 20.76 12.05
CA ALA A 24 -4.19 21.17 11.96
C ALA A 24 -3.40 20.33 10.95
N TYR A 25 -3.59 19.00 10.89
CA TYR A 25 -2.79 18.16 10.01
C TYR A 25 -3.33 18.02 8.59
N SER A 26 -2.42 17.98 7.64
CA SER A 26 -2.71 17.77 6.22
C SER A 26 -2.89 16.29 5.87
N LEU A 27 -2.14 15.42 6.53
CA LEU A 27 -2.22 13.97 6.39
C LEU A 27 -2.44 13.32 7.75
N ARG A 28 -3.29 12.28 7.78
CA ARG A 28 -3.47 11.40 8.93
C ARG A 28 -3.34 9.95 8.47
N ILE A 29 -2.27 9.32 8.88
CA ILE A 29 -1.93 7.95 8.54
C ILE A 29 -2.16 7.07 9.76
N TRP A 30 -2.93 6.01 9.60
CA TRP A 30 -3.18 5.02 10.64
C TRP A 30 -2.45 3.73 10.31
N LEU A 31 -1.62 3.30 11.26
CA LEU A 31 -0.95 2.01 11.22
C LEU A 31 -1.70 1.05 12.14
N THR A 32 -2.20 -0.03 11.56
CA THR A 32 -2.95 -1.04 12.29
C THR A 32 -2.23 -2.38 12.18
N LYS A 33 -1.84 -2.94 13.31
CA LYS A 33 -1.27 -4.28 13.37
C LYS A 33 -2.40 -5.29 13.17
N ARG A 34 -2.25 -6.17 12.19
CA ARG A 34 -3.22 -7.24 11.97
C ARG A 34 -3.14 -8.27 13.09
N LYS A 35 -4.29 -8.60 13.69
CA LYS A 35 -4.38 -9.53 14.83
C LYS A 35 -4.53 -10.98 14.40
N ALA A 36 -4.84 -11.25 13.13
CA ALA A 36 -4.97 -12.61 12.62
C ALA A 36 -3.64 -13.36 12.71
N LYS A 37 -3.67 -14.64 13.09
CA LYS A 37 -2.46 -15.48 13.16
C LYS A 37 -1.71 -15.54 11.83
N ALA A 38 -2.43 -15.48 10.70
CA ALA A 38 -1.84 -15.44 9.36
C ALA A 38 -1.00 -14.19 9.07
N ALA A 39 -1.17 -13.12 9.86
CA ALA A 39 -0.37 -11.90 9.75
C ALA A 39 0.89 -11.91 10.63
N PHE A 40 1.13 -13.00 11.36
CA PHE A 40 2.34 -13.18 12.14
C PHE A 40 3.39 -13.84 11.26
N ILE A 41 4.59 -13.26 11.27
CA ILE A 41 5.73 -13.82 10.56
C ILE A 41 6.51 -14.65 11.58
N MET A 42 6.63 -15.94 11.27
CA MET A 42 7.31 -16.92 12.12
C MET A 42 8.65 -17.28 11.47
N ASP A 43 9.64 -17.58 12.28
CA ASP A 43 10.88 -18.18 11.82
C ASP A 43 10.75 -19.71 11.67
N ASP A 44 11.82 -20.36 11.20
CA ASP A 44 11.88 -21.81 11.01
C ASP A 44 11.71 -22.60 12.33
N ASN A 45 11.95 -21.96 13.47
CA ASN A 45 11.82 -22.54 14.80
C ASN A 45 10.43 -22.29 15.42
N GLY A 46 9.54 -21.60 14.70
CA GLY A 46 8.20 -21.28 15.17
C GLY A 46 8.13 -20.08 16.11
N PHE A 47 9.19 -19.27 16.21
CA PHE A 47 9.16 -18.01 16.94
C PHE A 47 8.63 -16.88 16.07
N ARG A 48 7.85 -16.00 16.67
CA ARG A 48 7.34 -14.83 15.97
C ARG A 48 8.42 -13.78 15.82
N VAL A 49 8.87 -13.57 14.59
CA VAL A 49 9.92 -12.61 14.22
C VAL A 49 9.40 -11.35 13.54
N GLY A 50 8.11 -11.29 13.25
CA GLY A 50 7.54 -10.15 12.55
C GLY A 50 6.02 -10.05 12.59
N SER A 51 5.52 -9.07 11.89
CA SER A 51 4.08 -8.79 11.76
C SER A 51 3.78 -8.03 10.49
N GLU A 52 2.64 -8.31 9.89
CA GLU A 52 2.06 -7.50 8.85
C GLU A 52 1.34 -6.28 9.46
N VAL A 53 1.60 -5.11 8.91
CA VAL A 53 1.00 -3.83 9.28
C VAL A 53 0.18 -3.31 8.12
N LYS A 54 -1.07 -2.97 8.39
CA LYS A 54 -1.94 -2.27 7.46
C LYS A 54 -1.84 -0.77 7.70
N VAL A 55 -1.57 -0.03 6.65
CA VAL A 55 -1.57 1.43 6.62
C VAL A 55 -2.85 1.91 5.96
N THR A 56 -3.49 2.90 6.55
CA THR A 56 -4.67 3.55 5.97
C THR A 56 -4.51 5.06 6.03
N LEU A 57 -4.60 5.73 4.90
CA LEU A 57 -4.64 7.19 4.83
C LEU A 57 -6.06 7.66 5.21
N LYS A 58 -6.23 8.06 6.46
CA LYS A 58 -7.54 8.44 7.03
C LYS A 58 -7.96 9.87 6.74
N LYS A 59 -6.99 10.72 6.44
CA LYS A 59 -7.22 12.10 6.01
C LYS A 59 -6.11 12.52 5.06
N SER A 60 -6.48 13.20 4.01
CA SER A 60 -5.57 13.85 3.09
C SER A 60 -6.20 15.13 2.55
N ARG A 61 -5.45 16.23 2.57
CA ARG A 61 -5.85 17.46 1.87
C ARG A 61 -5.54 17.41 0.37
N PHE A 62 -4.93 16.32 -0.10
CA PHE A 62 -4.50 16.12 -1.49
C PHE A 62 -5.42 15.18 -2.29
N GLY A 63 -6.65 14.94 -1.79
CA GLY A 63 -7.65 14.15 -2.52
C GLY A 63 -7.43 12.64 -2.59
N THR A 64 -6.48 12.09 -1.83
CA THR A 64 -6.11 10.67 -1.87
C THR A 64 -6.59 9.87 -0.65
N GLU A 65 -7.61 10.36 0.03
CA GLU A 65 -8.16 9.76 1.25
C GLU A 65 -8.69 8.34 1.00
N GLY A 66 -8.54 7.48 2.01
CA GLY A 66 -9.01 6.09 1.94
C GLY A 66 -8.01 5.09 1.36
N ARG A 67 -6.88 5.54 0.78
CA ARG A 67 -5.84 4.63 0.26
C ARG A 67 -5.27 3.75 1.37
N GLN A 68 -4.96 2.52 1.00
CA GLN A 68 -4.43 1.52 1.93
C GLN A 68 -3.26 0.77 1.28
N CYS A 69 -2.28 0.42 2.11
CA CYS A 69 -1.25 -0.54 1.76
C CYS A 69 -0.95 -1.44 2.96
N THR A 70 -0.24 -2.53 2.72
CA THR A 70 0.26 -3.41 3.77
C THR A 70 1.74 -3.63 3.55
N PHE A 71 2.48 -3.75 4.64
CA PHE A 71 3.88 -4.12 4.62
C PHE A 71 4.23 -4.96 5.84
N LYS A 72 5.36 -5.65 5.77
CA LYS A 72 5.87 -6.49 6.86
C LYS A 72 6.95 -5.76 7.62
N ILE A 73 6.93 -5.88 8.94
CA ILE A 73 8.00 -5.44 9.82
C ILE A 73 8.58 -6.66 10.52
N LEU A 74 9.88 -6.83 10.44
CA LEU A 74 10.63 -7.85 11.17
C LEU A 74 11.40 -7.21 12.31
N TRP A 75 11.45 -7.90 13.47
CA TRP A 75 12.29 -7.56 14.62
C TRP A 75 13.28 -8.66 14.96
N GLY A 76 13.22 -9.79 14.25
CA GLY A 76 14.20 -10.88 14.30
C GLY A 76 14.68 -11.22 12.90
N GLY A 77 15.95 -11.57 12.75
CA GLY A 77 16.60 -11.78 11.46
C GLY A 77 16.90 -10.47 10.74
N ASP A 78 16.40 -10.29 9.53
CA ASP A 78 16.51 -9.06 8.75
C ASP A 78 15.59 -7.98 9.34
N VAL A 79 16.07 -7.31 10.38
CA VAL A 79 15.30 -6.32 11.14
C VAL A 79 14.90 -5.12 10.28
N GLY A 80 13.64 -4.75 10.34
CA GLY A 80 13.12 -3.55 9.68
C GLY A 80 11.91 -3.80 8.79
N ILE A 81 11.59 -2.80 7.98
CA ILE A 81 10.50 -2.88 7.00
C ILE A 81 10.97 -3.72 5.83
N GLN A 82 10.17 -4.71 5.45
CA GLN A 82 10.43 -5.54 4.26
C GLN A 82 9.88 -4.86 3.01
N ASP A 83 10.53 -3.81 2.59
CA ASP A 83 10.06 -2.90 1.54
C ASP A 83 10.06 -3.60 0.17
N GLU A 84 11.10 -4.34 -0.15
CA GLU A 84 11.22 -5.07 -1.42
C GLU A 84 10.10 -6.09 -1.65
N GLU A 85 9.60 -6.74 -0.59
CA GLU A 85 8.44 -7.64 -0.68
C GLU A 85 7.16 -6.85 -0.98
N SER A 86 7.02 -5.66 -0.39
CA SER A 86 5.90 -4.76 -0.65
C SER A 86 5.89 -4.28 -2.10
N TRP A 87 7.05 -4.04 -2.69
CA TRP A 87 7.18 -3.69 -4.11
C TRP A 87 6.71 -4.81 -5.02
N PHE A 88 7.07 -6.06 -4.71
CA PHE A 88 6.59 -7.20 -5.47
C PHE A 88 5.06 -7.30 -5.45
N GLU A 89 4.45 -7.21 -4.27
CA GLU A 89 3.00 -7.23 -4.11
C GLU A 89 2.32 -6.09 -4.88
N ALA A 90 2.95 -4.92 -4.95
CA ALA A 90 2.44 -3.77 -5.65
C ALA A 90 2.49 -3.94 -7.18
N VAL A 91 3.60 -4.47 -7.72
CA VAL A 91 3.79 -4.54 -9.18
C VAL A 91 3.25 -5.82 -9.81
N LYS A 92 3.03 -6.91 -9.05
CA LYS A 92 2.56 -8.18 -9.61
C LYS A 92 1.19 -8.11 -10.32
N GLY A 93 0.40 -7.09 -10.03
CA GLY A 93 -0.90 -6.82 -10.65
C GLY A 93 -0.84 -5.84 -11.81
N SER A 94 0.35 -5.37 -12.18
CA SER A 94 0.58 -4.46 -13.29
C SER A 94 0.47 -5.18 -14.63
N ASP A 95 0.03 -4.46 -15.66
CA ASP A 95 0.03 -4.97 -17.04
C ASP A 95 1.44 -5.26 -17.57
N ASN A 96 2.46 -4.65 -16.95
CA ASN A 96 3.87 -4.85 -17.25
C ASN A 96 4.50 -6.08 -16.55
N VAL A 97 3.76 -6.75 -15.65
CA VAL A 97 4.22 -7.96 -14.96
C VAL A 97 3.21 -9.08 -15.17
N LYS A 98 3.50 -9.98 -16.10
CA LYS A 98 2.58 -11.08 -16.45
C LYS A 98 2.97 -12.35 -15.71
N GLN A 99 1.98 -12.96 -15.05
CA GLN A 99 2.16 -14.24 -14.37
C GLN A 99 1.79 -15.40 -15.28
N ALA A 100 2.64 -16.42 -15.32
CA ALA A 100 2.39 -17.69 -15.98
C ALA A 100 2.80 -18.84 -15.03
N GLY A 101 1.82 -19.38 -14.30
CA GLY A 101 2.07 -20.36 -13.23
C GLY A 101 2.94 -19.80 -12.11
N ALA A 102 4.08 -20.43 -11.84
CA ALA A 102 5.05 -20.00 -10.83
C ALA A 102 6.03 -18.92 -11.34
N TRP A 103 5.93 -18.54 -12.59
CA TRP A 103 6.83 -17.61 -13.24
C TRP A 103 6.15 -16.25 -13.45
N TYR A 104 6.96 -15.20 -13.31
CA TYR A 104 6.61 -13.82 -13.63
C TYR A 104 7.48 -13.34 -14.78
N ASN A 105 6.93 -12.49 -15.62
CA ASN A 105 7.60 -11.92 -16.77
C ASN A 105 7.50 -10.40 -16.71
N LEU A 106 8.62 -9.73 -16.41
CA LEU A 106 8.71 -8.26 -16.39
C LEU A 106 8.96 -7.76 -17.81
N LEU A 107 8.11 -6.86 -18.29
CA LEU A 107 8.22 -6.23 -19.60
C LEU A 107 8.98 -4.91 -19.48
N TYR A 108 9.99 -4.74 -20.34
CA TYR A 108 10.74 -3.48 -20.49
C TYR A 108 10.14 -2.62 -21.60
N GLU A 109 10.44 -1.33 -21.60
CA GLU A 109 9.98 -0.39 -22.63
C GLU A 109 10.53 -0.69 -24.03
N ASP A 110 11.73 -1.30 -24.08
CA ASP A 110 12.36 -1.74 -25.32
C ASP A 110 11.69 -2.97 -25.96
N GLY A 111 10.59 -3.47 -25.38
CA GLY A 111 9.88 -4.66 -25.80
C GLY A 111 10.53 -5.97 -25.37
N THR A 112 11.66 -5.92 -24.70
CA THR A 112 12.29 -7.11 -24.11
C THR A 112 11.54 -7.53 -22.83
N SER A 113 11.76 -8.75 -22.40
CA SER A 113 11.16 -9.25 -21.18
C SER A 113 12.12 -10.14 -20.40
N GLU A 114 11.98 -10.12 -19.09
CA GLU A 114 12.79 -10.92 -18.18
C GLU A 114 11.93 -11.79 -17.29
N LYS A 115 12.19 -13.11 -17.33
CA LYS A 115 11.48 -14.10 -16.49
C LYS A 115 12.16 -14.25 -15.14
N PHE A 116 11.34 -14.37 -14.11
CA PHE A 116 11.81 -14.63 -12.75
C PHE A 116 10.77 -15.40 -11.94
N GLN A 117 11.18 -15.95 -10.80
CA GLN A 117 10.29 -16.53 -9.80
C GLN A 117 10.19 -15.60 -8.59
N ALA A 118 9.09 -15.64 -7.85
CA ALA A 118 8.90 -14.84 -6.65
C ALA A 118 10.04 -15.02 -5.63
N SER A 119 10.55 -16.26 -5.48
CA SER A 119 11.69 -16.57 -4.60
C SER A 119 13.01 -15.88 -5.00
N LYS A 120 13.14 -15.50 -6.27
CA LYS A 120 14.31 -14.82 -6.83
C LYS A 120 14.16 -13.30 -6.91
N TRP A 121 13.07 -12.76 -6.39
CA TRP A 121 12.75 -11.33 -6.45
C TRP A 121 13.87 -10.45 -5.87
N LYS A 122 14.29 -10.74 -4.63
CA LYS A 122 15.34 -9.96 -3.96
C LYS A 122 16.68 -10.02 -4.71
N GLU A 123 17.01 -11.17 -5.29
CA GLU A 123 18.22 -11.35 -6.10
C GLU A 123 18.11 -10.53 -7.41
N LYS A 124 16.95 -10.54 -8.07
CA LYS A 124 16.71 -9.76 -9.29
C LYS A 124 16.78 -8.25 -9.06
N LEU A 125 16.34 -7.77 -7.91
CA LEU A 125 16.44 -6.34 -7.54
C LEU A 125 17.88 -5.83 -7.36
N GLN A 126 18.88 -6.73 -7.28
CA GLN A 126 20.30 -6.34 -7.30
C GLN A 126 20.75 -5.86 -8.68
N SER A 127 20.02 -6.21 -9.74
CA SER A 127 20.27 -5.68 -11.07
C SER A 127 19.69 -4.27 -11.19
N ASP A 128 20.53 -3.29 -11.50
CA ASP A 128 20.13 -1.89 -11.66
C ASP A 128 19.03 -1.73 -12.71
N LYS A 129 19.14 -2.43 -13.84
CA LYS A 129 18.14 -2.40 -14.94
C LYS A 129 16.79 -2.90 -14.45
N PHE A 130 16.77 -4.03 -13.76
CA PHE A 130 15.54 -4.63 -13.24
C PHE A 130 14.90 -3.72 -12.18
N ARG A 131 15.71 -3.26 -11.24
CA ARG A 131 15.25 -2.36 -10.17
C ARG A 131 14.69 -1.05 -10.72
N ALA A 132 15.39 -0.42 -11.66
CA ALA A 132 14.92 0.82 -12.28
C ALA A 132 13.57 0.64 -12.97
N ARG A 133 13.38 -0.49 -13.68
CA ARG A 133 12.08 -0.78 -14.33
C ARG A 133 10.96 -0.99 -13.32
N VAL A 134 11.22 -1.71 -12.23
CA VAL A 134 10.25 -1.92 -11.15
C VAL A 134 9.84 -0.58 -10.53
N LEU A 135 10.81 0.28 -10.20
CA LEU A 135 10.52 1.61 -9.64
C LEU A 135 9.72 2.48 -10.61
N GLN A 136 10.04 2.43 -11.89
CA GLN A 136 9.28 3.15 -12.92
C GLN A 136 7.83 2.69 -13.00
N ILE A 137 7.57 1.36 -13.00
CA ILE A 137 6.20 0.82 -12.97
C ILE A 137 5.47 1.28 -11.71
N MET A 138 6.14 1.26 -10.55
CA MET A 138 5.55 1.73 -9.30
C MET A 138 5.21 3.22 -9.36
N ASP A 139 6.08 4.03 -9.92
CA ASP A 139 5.84 5.47 -10.08
C ASP A 139 4.65 5.71 -11.01
N ASP A 140 4.67 5.17 -12.21
CA ASP A 140 3.65 5.39 -13.23
C ASP A 140 2.27 4.84 -12.85
N GLU A 141 2.20 3.62 -12.34
CA GLU A 141 0.93 2.93 -12.18
C GLU A 141 0.36 3.02 -10.75
N ILE A 142 1.20 3.30 -9.74
CA ILE A 142 0.78 3.29 -8.34
C ILE A 142 0.82 4.67 -7.74
N ILE A 143 1.94 5.39 -7.86
CA ILE A 143 2.14 6.71 -7.25
C ILE A 143 1.39 7.76 -8.05
N MET A 144 1.67 7.85 -9.37
CA MET A 144 1.11 8.85 -10.28
C MET A 144 -0.26 8.49 -10.84
N ARG A 145 -0.80 7.34 -10.47
CA ARG A 145 -2.10 6.84 -10.97
C ARG A 145 -3.24 7.85 -10.86
N PHE A 146 -3.19 8.74 -9.88
CA PHE A 146 -4.22 9.73 -9.61
C PHE A 146 -3.90 11.13 -10.14
N GLU A 147 -2.65 11.39 -10.53
CA GLU A 147 -2.27 12.67 -11.14
C GLU A 147 -2.65 12.73 -12.63
N LYS A 148 -2.67 11.58 -13.31
CA LYS A 148 -3.06 11.48 -14.73
C LYS A 148 -4.57 11.61 -15.01
N LYS A 149 -5.40 11.84 -14.03
CA LYS A 149 -6.70 12.44 -14.26
C LYS A 149 -6.47 13.95 -14.45
N GLU A 150 -6.07 14.34 -15.63
CA GLU A 150 -6.42 15.65 -16.16
C GLU A 150 -7.95 15.70 -16.07
N GLY A 151 -8.43 16.26 -14.97
CA GLY A 151 -9.85 16.48 -14.79
C GLY A 151 -10.27 17.35 -15.94
N LYS A 152 -11.27 16.95 -16.71
CA LYS A 152 -12.09 17.89 -17.40
C LYS A 152 -12.62 18.83 -16.32
N ALA A 153 -11.99 19.99 -16.22
CA ALA A 153 -12.38 21.04 -15.29
C ALA A 153 -13.80 21.57 -15.59
N ASP A 154 -14.41 21.08 -16.66
CA ASP A 154 -15.70 21.55 -17.17
C ASP A 154 -16.92 20.88 -16.53
N ASP A 155 -16.74 19.77 -15.77
CA ASP A 155 -17.88 19.05 -15.18
C ASP A 155 -18.25 19.52 -13.75
N PHE A 156 -17.63 20.57 -13.22
CA PHE A 156 -17.86 21.02 -11.84
C PHE A 156 -18.65 22.33 -11.68
N TYR A 157 -19.14 22.93 -12.77
CA TYR A 157 -19.83 24.23 -12.73
C TYR A 157 -21.27 24.22 -13.27
N ASP A 158 -21.95 23.07 -13.28
CA ASP A 158 -23.40 23.04 -13.38
C ASP A 158 -24.00 22.91 -11.97
N ILE A 159 -23.85 23.98 -11.19
CA ILE A 159 -24.77 24.22 -10.08
C ILE A 159 -25.91 25.02 -10.68
N ASP A 160 -27.00 24.31 -10.90
CA ASP A 160 -28.30 24.87 -11.28
C ASP A 160 -28.64 26.08 -10.39
N THR A 161 -28.56 27.26 -10.98
CA THR A 161 -29.31 28.43 -10.56
C THR A 161 -30.71 28.25 -11.10
N GLU A 162 -31.58 27.56 -10.38
CA GLU A 162 -33.01 27.70 -10.54
C GLU A 162 -33.59 28.41 -9.33
N GLU A 163 -34.38 29.41 -9.65
CA GLU A 163 -35.09 30.40 -8.87
C GLU A 163 -36.02 29.83 -7.78
#